data_3e375d829aeb42df6ea8ce7ea122cd7b
#
_entry.id   3e375d829aeb42df6ea8ce7ea122cd7b
#
_cell.length_a   1.000
_cell.length_b   1.000
_cell.length_c   1.000
_cell.angle_alpha   90.00
_cell.angle_beta   90.00
_cell.angle_gamma   90.00
#
_symmetry.space_group_name_H-M   'P 1'
#
loop_
_entity.id
_entity.type
_entity.pdbx_description
1 polymer ?
#
loop_
_entity_poly.entity_id
_entity_poly.type
_entity_poly.pdbx_seq_one_letter_code
_entity_poly.pdbx_strand_id
1 'polypeptide(L)'
;MKFAGWYGIVVGLLMLGQWGVSLTTGKVPELQAAPLAIGFHLAAEVLTALLLILSGLALLKKIAWGRTAFLTAGGMLLYSIINSPGYFAQRGEWAVVGLFGLLFLAGLAALMGIAFSETSK
;
A
#
# COMPACT_ATOMS: atom_id res chain seq x y z
N MET A 1 7.37 10.98 -12.60
CA MET A 1 7.50 10.98 -11.14
C MET A 1 6.25 11.46 -10.40
N LYS A 2 5.50 12.38 -11.00
CA LYS A 2 4.28 12.86 -10.35
C LYS A 2 3.27 11.75 -10.13
N PHE A 3 3.11 10.86 -11.10
CA PHE A 3 2.18 9.74 -10.94
C PHE A 3 2.54 8.88 -9.73
N ALA A 4 3.82 8.50 -9.63
CA ALA A 4 4.26 7.66 -8.53
C ALA A 4 4.08 8.36 -7.18
N GLY A 5 4.41 9.65 -7.12
CA GLY A 5 4.24 10.42 -5.89
C GLY A 5 2.79 10.46 -5.42
N TRP A 6 1.88 10.79 -6.33
CA TRP A 6 0.47 10.83 -6.00
C TRP A 6 -0.09 9.45 -5.71
N TYR A 7 0.35 8.44 -6.46
CA TYR A 7 -0.07 7.07 -6.20
C TYR A 7 0.26 6.68 -4.75
N GLY A 8 1.50 6.95 -4.33
CA GLY A 8 1.90 6.61 -2.96
C GLY A 8 1.07 7.30 -1.90
N ILE A 9 0.83 8.60 -2.07
CA ILE A 9 0.05 9.37 -1.11
C ILE A 9 -1.39 8.88 -1.05
N VAL A 10 -2.03 8.72 -2.20
CA VAL A 10 -3.43 8.32 -2.25
C VAL A 10 -3.62 6.91 -1.70
N VAL A 11 -2.78 5.96 -2.14
CA VAL A 11 -2.90 4.59 -1.67
C VAL A 11 -2.60 4.49 -0.19
N GLY A 12 -1.57 5.19 0.30
CA GLY A 12 -1.27 5.19 1.71
C GLY A 12 -2.42 5.72 2.56
N LEU A 13 -3.04 6.81 2.13
CA LEU A 13 -4.20 7.36 2.82
C LEU A 13 -5.38 6.41 2.79
N LEU A 14 -5.61 5.75 1.64
CA LEU A 14 -6.69 4.77 1.53
C LEU A 14 -6.47 3.58 2.46
N MET A 15 -5.22 3.11 2.57
CA MET A 15 -4.89 2.01 3.48
C MET A 15 -5.19 2.39 4.93
N LEU A 16 -4.74 3.55 5.36
CA LEU A 16 -4.98 4.01 6.73
C LEU A 16 -6.47 4.18 6.99
N GLY A 17 -7.19 4.77 6.03
CA GLY A 17 -8.63 4.98 6.16
C GLY A 17 -9.39 3.68 6.24
N GLN A 18 -9.03 2.72 5.40
CA GLN A 18 -9.69 1.42 5.38
C GLN A 18 -9.52 0.68 6.72
N TRP A 19 -8.28 0.66 7.24
CA TRP A 19 -8.05 0.00 8.52
C TRP A 19 -8.71 0.75 9.67
N GLY A 20 -8.71 2.09 9.61
CA GLY A 20 -9.42 2.88 10.61
C GLY A 20 -10.89 2.55 10.66
N VAL A 21 -11.54 2.47 9.50
CA VAL A 21 -12.95 2.11 9.41
C VAL A 21 -13.19 0.68 9.90
N SER A 22 -12.34 -0.26 9.47
CA SER A 22 -12.50 -1.66 9.86
C SER A 22 -12.37 -1.85 11.36
N LEU A 23 -11.40 -1.19 11.98
CA LEU A 23 -11.19 -1.32 13.43
C LEU A 23 -12.31 -0.67 14.22
N THR A 24 -12.79 0.50 13.80
CA THR A 24 -13.84 1.21 14.54
C THR A 24 -15.22 0.60 14.36
N THR A 25 -15.44 -0.14 13.27
CA THR A 25 -16.73 -0.79 13.02
C THR A 25 -16.75 -2.25 13.48
N GLY A 26 -15.66 -2.73 14.09
CA GLY A 26 -15.59 -4.08 14.62
C GLY A 26 -15.55 -5.17 13.57
N LYS A 27 -15.08 -4.85 12.37
CA LYS A 27 -15.03 -5.82 11.26
C LYS A 27 -13.68 -6.53 11.14
N VAL A 28 -12.98 -6.69 12.25
CA VAL A 28 -11.70 -7.38 12.29
C VAL A 28 -11.80 -8.52 13.32
N PRO A 29 -12.42 -9.65 12.95
CA PRO A 29 -12.61 -10.76 13.90
C PRO A 29 -11.29 -11.34 14.40
N GLU A 30 -10.22 -11.19 13.63
CA GLU A 30 -8.89 -11.68 14.00
C GLU A 30 -8.36 -11.03 15.26
N LEU A 31 -8.89 -9.85 15.64
CA LEU A 31 -8.47 -9.22 16.90
C LEU A 31 -8.72 -10.12 18.10
N GLN A 32 -9.73 -10.97 18.04
CA GLN A 32 -10.04 -11.90 19.12
C GLN A 32 -9.50 -13.30 18.84
N ALA A 33 -9.55 -13.73 17.58
CA ALA A 33 -9.13 -15.08 17.21
C ALA A 33 -7.62 -15.24 17.16
N ALA A 34 -6.89 -14.23 16.69
CA ALA A 34 -5.45 -14.29 16.53
C ALA A 34 -4.83 -12.91 16.73
N PRO A 35 -4.87 -12.36 17.96
CA PRO A 35 -4.48 -10.96 18.19
C PRO A 35 -3.01 -10.67 17.83
N LEU A 36 -2.10 -11.60 18.05
CA LEU A 36 -0.70 -11.36 17.71
C LEU A 36 -0.49 -11.35 16.21
N ALA A 37 -1.12 -12.29 15.49
CA ALA A 37 -0.97 -12.37 14.05
C ALA A 37 -1.53 -11.11 13.39
N ILE A 38 -2.72 -10.67 13.77
CA ILE A 38 -3.31 -9.47 13.19
C ILE A 38 -2.54 -8.22 13.61
N GLY A 39 -1.99 -8.22 14.82
CA GLY A 39 -1.19 -7.10 15.30
C GLY A 39 0.03 -6.87 14.43
N PHE A 40 0.77 -7.93 14.10
CA PHE A 40 1.91 -7.83 13.21
C PHE A 40 1.49 -7.45 11.80
N HIS A 41 0.37 -7.99 11.33
CA HIS A 41 -0.14 -7.64 10.01
C HIS A 41 -0.49 -6.15 9.93
N LEU A 42 -1.19 -5.65 10.96
CA LEU A 42 -1.54 -4.23 11.01
C LEU A 42 -0.31 -3.34 11.09
N ALA A 43 0.70 -3.75 11.88
CA ALA A 43 1.94 -2.99 11.97
C ALA A 43 2.61 -2.89 10.61
N ALA A 44 2.65 -3.99 9.86
CA ALA A 44 3.23 -4.00 8.52
C ALA A 44 2.43 -3.09 7.57
N GLU A 45 1.10 -3.14 7.64
CA GLU A 45 0.24 -2.32 6.79
C GLU A 45 0.38 -0.83 7.09
N VAL A 46 0.39 -0.48 8.37
CA VAL A 46 0.55 0.93 8.76
C VAL A 46 1.92 1.44 8.37
N LEU A 47 2.95 0.65 8.61
CA LEU A 47 4.31 1.04 8.21
C LEU A 47 4.40 1.25 6.70
N THR A 48 3.83 0.33 5.92
CA THR A 48 3.80 0.45 4.46
C THR A 48 3.08 1.74 4.04
N ALA A 49 1.92 2.00 4.64
CA ALA A 49 1.14 3.19 4.30
C ALA A 49 1.89 4.47 4.60
N LEU A 50 2.54 4.55 5.78
CA LEU A 50 3.30 5.73 6.15
C LEU A 50 4.50 5.93 5.22
N LEU A 51 5.22 4.85 4.89
CA LEU A 51 6.34 4.95 3.97
C LEU A 51 5.88 5.38 2.57
N LEU A 52 4.73 4.89 2.12
CA LEU A 52 4.18 5.31 0.84
C LEU A 52 3.88 6.81 0.82
N ILE A 53 3.27 7.31 1.89
CA ILE A 53 2.93 8.73 1.97
C ILE A 53 4.21 9.57 2.00
N LEU A 54 5.15 9.21 2.86
CA LEU A 54 6.40 9.95 2.98
C LEU A 54 7.22 9.92 1.71
N SER A 55 7.34 8.75 1.09
CA SER A 55 8.10 8.63 -0.14
C SER A 55 7.39 9.34 -1.29
N GLY A 56 6.06 9.29 -1.33
CA GLY A 56 5.30 10.01 -2.33
C GLY A 56 5.52 11.51 -2.24
N LEU A 57 5.46 12.05 -1.01
CA LEU A 57 5.74 13.46 -0.79
C LEU A 57 7.17 13.81 -1.19
N ALA A 58 8.12 12.94 -0.85
CA ALA A 58 9.52 13.15 -1.20
C ALA A 58 9.73 13.18 -2.71
N LEU A 59 9.04 12.31 -3.44
CA LEU A 59 9.10 12.32 -4.90
C LEU A 59 8.54 13.61 -5.49
N LEU A 60 7.40 14.07 -4.97
CA LEU A 60 6.79 15.31 -5.46
C LEU A 60 7.68 16.52 -5.17
N LYS A 61 8.38 16.50 -4.05
CA LYS A 61 9.30 17.58 -3.67
C LYS A 61 10.72 17.39 -4.19
N LYS A 62 10.93 16.33 -4.96
CA LYS A 62 12.24 16.02 -5.56
C LYS A 62 13.35 15.87 -4.53
N ILE A 63 13.01 15.27 -3.39
CA ILE A 63 13.99 15.00 -2.34
C ILE A 63 14.79 13.74 -2.71
N ALA A 64 16.09 13.78 -2.46
CA ALA A 64 17.02 12.76 -2.95
C ALA A 64 16.66 11.33 -2.51
N TRP A 65 16.24 11.13 -1.26
CA TRP A 65 15.94 9.79 -0.78
C TRP A 65 14.57 9.26 -1.20
N GLY A 66 13.77 10.12 -1.87
CA GLY A 66 12.40 9.73 -2.25
C GLY A 66 12.34 8.53 -3.16
N ARG A 67 13.28 8.44 -4.10
CA ARG A 67 13.32 7.31 -5.03
C ARG A 67 13.53 5.98 -4.31
N THR A 68 14.53 5.90 -3.46
CA THR A 68 14.84 4.68 -2.73
C THR A 68 13.69 4.32 -1.78
N ALA A 69 13.17 5.32 -1.07
CA ALA A 69 12.05 5.11 -0.15
C ALA A 69 10.84 4.59 -0.90
N PHE A 70 10.53 5.16 -2.07
CA PHE A 70 9.36 4.73 -2.84
C PHE A 70 9.52 3.30 -3.38
N LEU A 71 10.72 2.95 -3.84
CA LEU A 71 10.97 1.58 -4.31
C LEU A 71 10.79 0.58 -3.18
N THR A 72 11.25 0.93 -1.98
CA THR A 72 11.08 0.08 -0.81
C THR A 72 9.62 -0.05 -0.41
N ALA A 73 8.94 1.07 -0.25
CA ALA A 73 7.53 1.09 0.15
C ALA A 73 6.64 0.42 -0.91
N GLY A 74 6.95 0.66 -2.18
CA GLY A 74 6.21 0.07 -3.28
C GLY A 74 6.33 -1.45 -3.32
N GLY A 75 7.53 -1.97 -3.04
CA GLY A 75 7.72 -3.41 -2.94
C GLY A 75 6.92 -4.01 -1.81
N MET A 76 6.90 -3.35 -0.66
CA MET A 76 6.08 -3.77 0.47
C MET A 76 4.61 -3.76 0.10
N LEU A 77 4.18 -2.72 -0.61
CA LEU A 77 2.79 -2.60 -1.05
C LEU A 77 2.41 -3.71 -2.02
N LEU A 78 3.26 -4.03 -2.99
CA LEU A 78 2.95 -5.08 -3.95
C LEU A 78 2.76 -6.43 -3.25
N TYR A 79 3.58 -6.72 -2.26
CA TYR A 79 3.40 -7.93 -1.47
C TYR A 79 2.02 -7.92 -0.79
N SER A 80 1.66 -6.80 -0.18
CA SER A 80 0.38 -6.67 0.50
C SER A 80 -0.79 -6.83 -0.47
N ILE A 81 -0.69 -6.23 -1.66
CA ILE A 81 -1.75 -6.31 -2.66
C ILE A 81 -1.93 -7.74 -3.18
N ILE A 82 -0.86 -8.52 -3.24
CA ILE A 82 -0.96 -9.92 -3.64
C ILE A 82 -1.59 -10.76 -2.53
N ASN A 83 -1.23 -10.47 -1.30
CA ASN A 83 -1.65 -11.26 -0.15
C ASN A 83 -3.06 -10.92 0.35
N SER A 84 -3.39 -9.63 0.40
CA SER A 84 -4.64 -9.17 1.02
C SER A 84 -5.92 -9.59 0.29
N PRO A 85 -5.97 -9.66 -1.06
CA PRO A 85 -7.21 -10.03 -1.73
C PRO A 85 -7.72 -11.42 -1.40
N GLY A 86 -6.84 -12.32 -0.93
CA GLY A 86 -7.26 -13.67 -0.56
C GLY A 86 -8.37 -13.67 0.48
N TYR A 87 -8.33 -12.73 1.41
CA TYR A 87 -9.37 -12.60 2.42
C TYR A 87 -10.72 -12.31 1.79
N PHE A 88 -10.75 -11.41 0.82
CA PHE A 88 -11.99 -11.02 0.14
C PHE A 88 -12.44 -12.09 -0.85
N ALA A 89 -11.50 -12.74 -1.52
CA ALA A 89 -11.82 -13.85 -2.43
C ALA A 89 -12.49 -14.99 -1.68
N GLN A 90 -12.00 -15.28 -0.48
CA GLN A 90 -12.57 -16.32 0.37
C GLN A 90 -14.04 -16.03 0.70
N ARG A 91 -14.39 -14.76 0.79
CA ARG A 91 -15.75 -14.32 1.10
C ARG A 91 -16.61 -14.07 -0.14
N GLY A 92 -16.07 -14.33 -1.33
CA GLY A 92 -16.79 -14.13 -2.57
C GLY A 92 -16.91 -12.67 -3.01
N GLU A 93 -16.12 -11.78 -2.43
CA GLU A 93 -16.17 -10.34 -2.75
C GLU A 93 -15.24 -10.04 -3.91
N TRP A 94 -15.61 -10.53 -5.09
CA TRP A 94 -14.75 -10.46 -6.26
C TRP A 94 -14.55 -9.05 -6.81
N ALA A 95 -15.49 -8.13 -6.57
CA ALA A 95 -15.32 -6.75 -6.96
C ALA A 95 -14.12 -6.12 -6.23
N VAL A 96 -13.97 -6.45 -4.94
CA VAL A 96 -12.84 -5.96 -4.15
C VAL A 96 -11.54 -6.57 -4.66
N VAL A 97 -11.55 -7.86 -5.00
CA VAL A 97 -10.38 -8.53 -5.58
C VAL A 97 -9.95 -7.85 -6.88
N GLY A 98 -10.93 -7.50 -7.73
CA GLY A 98 -10.66 -6.80 -8.97
C GLY A 98 -10.03 -5.42 -8.73
N LEU A 99 -10.52 -4.72 -7.71
CA LEU A 99 -9.94 -3.42 -7.34
C LEU A 99 -8.47 -3.58 -6.93
N PHE A 100 -8.16 -4.61 -6.13
CA PHE A 100 -6.77 -4.88 -5.78
C PHE A 100 -5.92 -5.19 -7.01
N GLY A 101 -6.50 -5.89 -7.99
CA GLY A 101 -5.81 -6.16 -9.25
C GLY A 101 -5.45 -4.88 -9.99
N LEU A 102 -6.37 -3.94 -10.05
CA LEU A 102 -6.10 -2.63 -10.66
C LEU A 102 -5.02 -1.88 -9.90
N LEU A 103 -5.09 -1.90 -8.55
CA LEU A 103 -4.07 -1.27 -7.73
C LEU A 103 -2.69 -1.91 -7.95
N PHE A 104 -2.67 -3.23 -8.13
CA PHE A 104 -1.42 -3.93 -8.40
C PHE A 104 -0.80 -3.46 -9.72
N LEU A 105 -1.60 -3.39 -10.78
CA LEU A 105 -1.10 -2.96 -12.09
C LEU A 105 -0.62 -1.51 -12.03
N ALA A 106 -1.38 -0.63 -11.39
CA ALA A 106 -0.98 0.75 -11.24
C ALA A 106 0.29 0.88 -10.40
N GLY A 107 0.38 0.09 -9.34
CA GLY A 107 1.57 0.09 -8.47
C GLY A 107 2.79 -0.41 -9.19
N LEU A 108 2.64 -1.46 -9.99
CA LEU A 108 3.75 -1.99 -10.77
C LEU A 108 4.22 -0.95 -11.79
N ALA A 109 3.27 -0.27 -12.45
CA ALA A 109 3.61 0.79 -13.39
C ALA A 109 4.37 1.92 -12.70
N ALA A 110 3.92 2.31 -11.51
CA ALA A 110 4.58 3.37 -10.74
C ALA A 110 6.01 2.96 -10.36
N LEU A 111 6.19 1.73 -9.88
CA LEU A 111 7.51 1.24 -9.49
C LEU A 111 8.45 1.16 -10.68
N MET A 112 7.95 0.63 -11.80
CA MET A 112 8.79 0.50 -12.98
C MET A 112 9.16 1.87 -13.53
N GLY A 113 8.24 2.82 -13.48
CA GLY A 113 8.52 4.19 -13.90
C GLY A 113 9.64 4.81 -13.09
N ILE A 114 9.64 4.59 -11.77
CA ILE A 114 10.70 5.11 -10.91
C ILE A 114 12.00 4.33 -11.11
N ALA A 115 11.91 2.99 -11.17
CA ALA A 115 13.10 2.15 -11.28
C ALA A 115 13.91 2.42 -12.55
N PHE A 116 13.21 2.69 -13.64
CA PHE A 116 13.86 2.92 -14.93
C PHE A 116 13.98 4.39 -15.28
N SER A 117 13.75 5.28 -14.33
CA SER A 117 13.82 6.72 -14.57
C SER A 117 15.28 7.18 -14.62
N GLU A 118 15.60 7.94 -15.67
CA GLU A 118 16.90 8.58 -15.78
C GLU A 118 17.02 9.79 -14.87
N THR A 119 15.91 10.36 -14.50
CA THR A 119 15.89 11.59 -13.71
C THR A 119 16.18 11.36 -12.25
N SER A 120 16.45 10.12 -11.88
CA SER A 120 16.77 9.76 -10.51
C SER A 120 18.07 10.38 -10.01
N LYS A 121 18.82 10.94 -10.89
CA LYS A 121 20.10 11.57 -10.53
C LYS A 121 19.89 12.88 -9.84
#